data_fcbf33fde54705cf476031a33a95cde1
#
_entry.id   fcbf33fde54705cf476031a33a95cde1
#
_cell.length_a   1.000
_cell.length_b   1.000
_cell.length_c   1.000
_cell.angle_alpha   90.00
_cell.angle_beta   90.00
_cell.angle_gamma   90.00
#
_symmetry.space_group_name_H-M   'P 1'
#
loop_
_entity.id
_entity.type
_entity.pdbx_description
1 polymer ?
#
loop_
_entity_poly.entity_id
_entity_poly.type
_entity_poly.pdbx_seq_one_letter_code
_entity_poly.pdbx_strand_id
1 'polypeptide(L)'
;MDSAMHYQVMVSNGQGINTGDANSQKDVSGTLQLQPVKGVMIGFFGWTGNFTANGVTVNRNRYEIVGKYERNDWSFRAEYAHSTGHKISDYKDGNWTGNARSDAWYATLGIPCNSWLKTWLKYDTYRDDATWASTKSIYSVCPNISLHKNLMFQPQFNYVHDRSFAGKSDYCEVWVETYVRF
;
A
#
# COMPACT_ATOMS: atom_id res chain seq x y z
N MET A 1 -13.46 -6.53 24.67
CA MET A 1 -12.00 -6.53 24.91
C MET A 1 -11.36 -6.42 23.54
N ASP A 2 -10.70 -5.32 23.27
CA ASP A 2 -9.93 -5.22 22.03
C ASP A 2 -8.72 -6.15 22.16
N SER A 3 -8.55 -7.06 21.21
CA SER A 3 -7.44 -8.00 21.24
C SER A 3 -6.13 -7.25 21.14
N ALA A 4 -5.25 -7.39 22.12
CA ALA A 4 -3.92 -6.79 22.08
C ALA A 4 -3.02 -7.36 20.96
N MET A 5 -3.42 -8.50 20.42
CA MET A 5 -2.73 -9.19 19.33
C MET A 5 -3.74 -9.91 18.42
N HIS A 6 -3.52 -9.80 17.13
CA HIS A 6 -4.21 -10.58 16.10
C HIS A 6 -3.17 -11.18 15.15
N TYR A 7 -3.34 -12.44 14.77
CA TYR A 7 -2.51 -13.09 13.76
C TYR A 7 -3.34 -13.96 12.83
N GLN A 8 -2.83 -14.14 11.64
CA GLN A 8 -3.41 -15.03 10.63
C GLN A 8 -2.28 -15.68 9.83
N VAL A 9 -2.46 -16.95 9.48
CA VAL A 9 -1.57 -17.69 8.57
C VAL A 9 -2.43 -18.30 7.47
N MET A 10 -1.96 -18.22 6.24
CA MET A 10 -2.61 -18.77 5.07
C MET A 10 -1.62 -19.58 4.23
N VAL A 11 -2.09 -20.69 3.68
CA VAL A 11 -1.37 -21.49 2.67
C VAL A 11 -2.20 -21.48 1.39
N SER A 12 -1.57 -21.24 0.26
CA SER A 12 -2.22 -21.15 -1.05
C SER A 12 -1.37 -21.76 -2.16
N ASN A 13 -1.96 -21.93 -3.34
CA ASN A 13 -1.24 -22.47 -4.50
C ASN A 13 -0.31 -21.47 -5.21
N GLY A 14 -0.35 -20.18 -4.85
CA GLY A 14 0.55 -19.17 -5.38
C GLY A 14 0.35 -18.72 -6.84
N GLN A 15 -0.43 -19.43 -7.62
CA GLN A 15 -0.62 -19.16 -9.06
C GLN A 15 -1.65 -18.06 -9.38
N GLY A 16 -2.40 -17.62 -8.38
CA GLY A 16 -3.44 -16.59 -8.50
C GLY A 16 -4.85 -17.16 -8.48
N ILE A 17 -5.83 -16.26 -8.53
CA ILE A 17 -7.25 -16.61 -8.45
C ILE A 17 -7.66 -17.33 -9.74
N ASN A 18 -8.39 -18.44 -9.61
CA ASN A 18 -8.93 -19.23 -10.73
C ASN A 18 -7.86 -19.83 -11.66
N THR A 19 -6.62 -19.98 -11.18
CA THR A 19 -5.55 -20.61 -11.92
C THR A 19 -5.19 -21.95 -11.28
N GLY A 20 -5.07 -23.00 -12.09
CA GLY A 20 -4.64 -24.33 -11.62
C GLY A 20 -3.20 -24.29 -11.08
N ASP A 21 -2.90 -25.20 -10.17
CA ASP A 21 -1.57 -25.33 -9.61
C ASP A 21 -0.58 -25.86 -10.67
N ALA A 22 0.40 -25.05 -11.04
CA ALA A 22 1.36 -25.37 -12.10
C ALA A 22 2.66 -25.99 -11.58
N ASN A 23 2.89 -26.04 -10.25
CA ASN A 23 4.20 -26.42 -9.72
C ASN A 23 4.20 -27.23 -8.42
N SER A 24 3.11 -27.70 -7.92
CA SER A 24 3.01 -28.46 -6.65
C SER A 24 3.57 -27.75 -5.40
N GLN A 25 4.13 -26.55 -5.53
CA GLN A 25 4.63 -25.74 -4.42
C GLN A 25 3.50 -24.91 -3.80
N LYS A 26 3.64 -24.61 -2.53
CA LYS A 26 2.66 -23.81 -1.80
C LYS A 26 3.29 -22.51 -1.33
N ASP A 27 2.53 -21.44 -1.48
CA ASP A 27 2.85 -20.15 -0.90
C ASP A 27 2.35 -20.10 0.55
N VAL A 28 3.12 -19.47 1.40
CA VAL A 28 2.76 -19.23 2.79
C VAL A 28 2.72 -17.72 3.00
N SER A 29 1.65 -17.24 3.61
CA SER A 29 1.56 -15.86 4.05
C SER A 29 1.05 -15.78 5.48
N GLY A 30 1.40 -14.68 6.16
CA GLY A 30 0.96 -14.43 7.50
C GLY A 30 0.89 -12.96 7.83
N THR A 31 0.01 -12.62 8.77
CA THR A 31 -0.10 -11.29 9.38
C THR A 31 0.04 -11.39 10.88
N LEU A 32 0.65 -10.38 11.47
CA LEU A 32 0.67 -10.15 12.91
C LEU A 32 0.34 -8.68 13.17
N GLN A 33 -0.66 -8.41 13.99
CA GLN A 33 -1.02 -7.08 14.45
C GLN A 33 -0.94 -7.01 15.96
N LEU A 34 -0.29 -5.99 16.47
CA LEU A 34 -0.09 -5.73 17.89
C LEU A 34 -0.71 -4.37 18.24
N GLN A 35 -1.42 -4.32 19.36
CA GLN A 35 -1.96 -3.09 19.94
C GLN A 35 -1.35 -2.89 21.34
N PRO A 36 -0.11 -2.39 21.43
CA PRO A 36 0.59 -2.29 22.71
C PRO A 36 -0.06 -1.33 23.70
N VAL A 37 -0.70 -0.27 23.19
CA VAL A 37 -1.48 0.68 23.96
C VAL A 37 -2.67 1.19 23.14
N LYS A 38 -3.70 1.73 23.82
CA LYS A 38 -4.88 2.30 23.16
C LYS A 38 -4.48 3.37 22.13
N GLY A 39 -4.95 3.20 20.90
CA GLY A 39 -4.71 4.12 19.79
C GLY A 39 -3.41 3.85 19.02
N VAL A 40 -2.60 2.87 19.41
CA VAL A 40 -1.38 2.47 18.67
C VAL A 40 -1.55 1.06 18.13
N MET A 41 -1.27 0.86 16.84
CA MET A 41 -1.21 -0.44 16.19
C MET A 41 0.09 -0.55 15.39
N ILE A 42 0.73 -1.71 15.49
CA ILE A 42 1.87 -2.10 14.67
C ILE A 42 1.50 -3.41 13.98
N GLY A 43 1.66 -3.47 12.67
CA GLY A 43 1.35 -4.65 11.88
C GLY A 43 2.54 -5.10 11.04
N PHE A 44 2.60 -6.41 10.83
CA PHE A 44 3.58 -7.08 9.97
C PHE A 44 2.83 -8.01 9.04
N PHE A 45 3.24 -8.03 7.79
CA PHE A 45 2.81 -9.01 6.80
C PHE A 45 4.03 -9.65 6.16
N GLY A 46 3.96 -10.94 5.90
CA GLY A 46 4.95 -11.68 5.14
C GLY A 46 4.29 -12.65 4.18
N TRP A 47 4.85 -12.78 3.00
CA TRP A 47 4.50 -13.79 2.01
C TRP A 47 5.78 -14.33 1.39
N THR A 48 5.92 -15.65 1.38
CA THR A 48 6.94 -16.36 0.61
C THR A 48 6.29 -17.38 -0.30
N GLY A 49 6.75 -17.46 -1.53
CA GLY A 49 6.18 -18.37 -2.50
C GLY A 49 6.89 -18.37 -3.83
N ASN A 50 6.30 -19.11 -4.77
CA ASN A 50 6.84 -19.31 -6.10
C ASN A 50 5.74 -19.13 -7.15
N PHE A 51 6.13 -18.63 -8.30
CA PHE A 51 5.25 -18.52 -9.45
C PHE A 51 5.90 -19.22 -10.64
N THR A 52 5.13 -20.04 -11.34
CA THR A 52 5.58 -20.76 -12.54
C THR A 52 4.81 -20.27 -13.76
N ALA A 53 5.53 -19.84 -14.76
CA ALA A 53 4.97 -19.54 -16.08
C ALA A 53 5.97 -19.94 -17.18
N ASN A 54 5.46 -20.42 -18.29
CA ASN A 54 6.27 -20.87 -19.45
C ASN A 54 7.40 -21.86 -19.07
N GLY A 55 7.16 -22.73 -18.08
CA GLY A 55 8.12 -23.71 -17.62
C GLY A 55 9.24 -23.17 -16.71
N VAL A 56 9.21 -21.89 -16.35
CA VAL A 56 10.18 -21.25 -15.44
C VAL A 56 9.51 -20.95 -14.12
N THR A 57 10.15 -21.35 -13.02
CA THR A 57 9.71 -21.05 -11.65
C THR A 57 10.61 -20.00 -11.02
N VAL A 58 10.01 -18.95 -10.45
CA VAL A 58 10.70 -17.86 -9.78
C VAL A 58 10.16 -17.64 -8.37
N ASN A 59 11.03 -17.26 -7.46
CA ASN A 59 10.64 -16.90 -6.12
C ASN A 59 9.93 -15.54 -6.13
N ARG A 60 8.91 -15.43 -5.28
CA ARG A 60 8.11 -14.22 -5.13
C ARG A 60 7.82 -13.98 -3.65
N ASN A 61 8.58 -13.09 -3.06
CA ASN A 61 8.48 -12.78 -1.64
C ASN A 61 7.97 -11.35 -1.45
N ARG A 62 7.18 -11.13 -0.41
CA ARG A 62 6.66 -9.82 -0.02
C ARG A 62 6.71 -9.67 1.48
N TYR A 63 6.99 -8.48 1.95
CA TYR A 63 6.81 -8.12 3.35
C TYR A 63 6.32 -6.69 3.48
N GLU A 64 5.62 -6.44 4.55
CA GLU A 64 5.02 -5.14 4.86
C GLU A 64 5.12 -4.87 6.35
N ILE A 65 5.34 -3.61 6.69
CA ILE A 65 5.27 -3.10 8.04
C ILE A 65 4.33 -1.91 8.02
N VAL A 66 3.37 -1.91 8.95
CA VAL A 66 2.41 -0.81 9.12
C VAL A 66 2.41 -0.32 10.55
N GLY A 67 2.36 0.99 10.71
CA GLY A 67 2.15 1.66 11.99
C GLY A 67 0.94 2.58 11.92
N LYS A 68 0.12 2.57 12.98
CA LYS A 68 -1.06 3.43 13.11
C LYS A 68 -1.12 4.02 14.50
N TYR A 69 -1.44 5.33 14.56
CA TYR A 69 -1.72 6.05 15.80
C TYR A 69 -3.01 6.84 15.65
N GLU A 70 -3.93 6.67 16.59
CA GLU A 70 -5.19 7.40 16.64
C GLU A 70 -5.49 7.82 18.07
N ARG A 71 -5.46 9.11 18.36
CA ARG A 71 -5.80 9.67 19.67
C ARG A 71 -6.21 11.13 19.56
N ASN A 72 -7.25 11.54 20.29
CA ASN A 72 -7.73 12.93 20.36
C ASN A 72 -7.94 13.52 18.95
N ASP A 73 -8.60 12.77 18.04
CA ASP A 73 -8.86 13.10 16.65
C ASP A 73 -7.63 13.22 15.74
N TRP A 74 -6.42 13.19 16.31
CA TRP A 74 -5.20 13.02 15.53
C TRP A 74 -5.11 11.61 14.98
N SER A 75 -4.68 11.51 13.74
CA SER A 75 -4.46 10.22 13.07
C SER A 75 -3.11 10.25 12.36
N PHE A 76 -2.33 9.22 12.58
CA PHE A 76 -1.11 8.97 11.81
C PHE A 76 -1.13 7.53 11.31
N ARG A 77 -0.73 7.32 10.07
CA ARG A 77 -0.51 5.99 9.51
C ARG A 77 0.69 6.03 8.59
N ALA A 78 1.55 5.04 8.71
CA ALA A 78 2.66 4.82 7.78
C ALA A 78 2.74 3.33 7.45
N GLU A 79 3.11 3.03 6.21
CA GLU A 79 3.24 1.67 5.72
C GLU A 79 4.42 1.61 4.75
N TYR A 80 5.20 0.54 4.86
CA TYR A 80 6.24 0.18 3.92
C TYR A 80 5.99 -1.22 3.42
N ALA A 81 6.03 -1.42 2.10
CA ALA A 81 5.91 -2.70 1.44
C ALA A 81 7.09 -2.94 0.51
N HIS A 82 7.61 -4.15 0.52
CA HIS A 82 8.67 -4.60 -0.39
C HIS A 82 8.28 -5.90 -1.08
N SER A 83 8.63 -6.02 -2.36
CA SER A 83 8.39 -7.20 -3.16
C SER A 83 9.66 -7.62 -3.89
N THR A 84 9.94 -8.92 -3.90
CA THR A 84 10.95 -9.53 -4.77
C THR A 84 10.28 -10.48 -5.74
N GLY A 85 10.87 -10.68 -6.90
CA GLY A 85 10.37 -11.53 -7.98
C GLY A 85 9.91 -10.71 -9.19
N HIS A 86 9.44 -11.40 -10.23
CA HIS A 86 9.06 -10.76 -11.47
C HIS A 86 7.66 -10.14 -11.42
N LYS A 87 7.44 -9.12 -12.21
CA LYS A 87 6.12 -8.58 -12.49
C LYS A 87 5.34 -9.57 -13.36
N ILE A 88 4.01 -9.58 -13.21
CA ILE A 88 3.15 -10.44 -14.04
C ILE A 88 3.31 -10.15 -15.54
N SER A 89 3.56 -8.89 -15.93
CA SER A 89 3.85 -8.49 -17.29
C SER A 89 5.06 -9.21 -17.88
N ASP A 90 6.13 -9.33 -17.11
CA ASP A 90 7.39 -9.94 -17.56
C ASP A 90 7.21 -11.43 -17.92
N TYR A 91 6.26 -12.11 -17.26
CA TYR A 91 5.91 -13.49 -17.57
C TYR A 91 5.22 -13.65 -18.92
N LYS A 92 4.44 -12.66 -19.34
CA LYS A 92 3.75 -12.68 -20.64
C LYS A 92 4.71 -12.44 -21.78
N ASP A 93 5.72 -11.61 -21.55
CA ASP A 93 6.65 -11.15 -22.59
C ASP A 93 7.91 -12.02 -22.68
N GLY A 94 8.06 -13.02 -21.79
CA GLY A 94 9.24 -13.89 -21.74
C GLY A 94 10.51 -13.20 -21.22
N ASN A 95 10.40 -11.98 -20.74
CA ASN A 95 11.50 -11.20 -20.19
C ASN A 95 11.73 -11.53 -18.71
N TRP A 96 12.55 -12.51 -18.45
CA TRP A 96 12.94 -12.93 -17.10
C TRP A 96 14.18 -12.19 -16.64
N THR A 97 14.03 -11.05 -16.06
CA THR A 97 15.16 -10.29 -15.50
C THR A 97 15.41 -10.64 -14.04
N GLY A 98 15.87 -11.84 -13.76
CA GLY A 98 16.42 -12.33 -12.49
C GLY A 98 15.84 -11.76 -11.20
N ASN A 99 16.32 -10.83 -10.51
CA ASN A 99 15.95 -10.35 -9.19
C ASN A 99 15.18 -9.03 -9.20
N ALA A 100 14.06 -8.95 -9.94
CA ALA A 100 13.21 -7.77 -9.89
C ALA A 100 12.80 -7.46 -8.44
N ARG A 101 12.94 -6.20 -8.06
CA ARG A 101 12.57 -5.68 -6.74
C ARG A 101 11.74 -4.44 -6.91
N SER A 102 10.73 -4.31 -6.08
CA SER A 102 9.95 -3.08 -5.98
C SER A 102 9.64 -2.77 -4.53
N ASP A 103 9.49 -1.52 -4.21
CA ASP A 103 9.00 -1.11 -2.92
C ASP A 103 8.10 0.12 -3.01
N ALA A 104 7.28 0.27 -2.00
CA ALA A 104 6.41 1.41 -1.83
C ALA A 104 6.32 1.77 -0.36
N TRP A 105 6.12 3.03 -0.05
CA TRP A 105 5.75 3.45 1.28
C TRP A 105 4.91 4.71 1.24
N TYR A 106 4.09 4.88 2.25
CA TYR A 106 3.36 6.10 2.45
C TYR A 106 3.32 6.49 3.93
N ALA A 107 3.09 7.76 4.17
CA ALA A 107 2.75 8.29 5.47
C ALA A 107 1.58 9.27 5.34
N THR A 108 0.59 9.17 6.24
CA THR A 108 -0.54 10.09 6.32
C THR A 108 -0.63 10.68 7.71
N LEU A 109 -0.97 11.97 7.78
CA LEU A 109 -1.21 12.69 9.01
C LEU A 109 -2.57 13.38 8.93
N GLY A 110 -3.50 13.00 9.79
CA GLY A 110 -4.81 13.65 9.94
C GLY A 110 -4.78 14.62 11.11
N ILE A 111 -4.94 15.90 10.81
CA ILE A 111 -4.86 17.02 11.73
C ILE A 111 -6.28 17.51 12.04
N PRO A 112 -6.76 17.43 13.29
CA PRO A 112 -8.04 18.01 13.67
C PRO A 112 -7.89 19.54 13.75
N CYS A 113 -8.44 20.25 12.75
CA CYS A 113 -8.37 21.71 12.73
C CYS A 113 -9.48 22.34 13.60
N ASN A 114 -10.70 21.78 13.51
CA ASN A 114 -11.85 22.16 14.34
C ASN A 114 -12.98 21.10 14.20
N SER A 115 -14.17 21.37 14.74
CA SER A 115 -15.31 20.43 14.76
C SER A 115 -15.86 20.04 13.39
N TRP A 116 -15.60 20.81 12.36
CA TRP A 116 -16.10 20.59 10.99
C TRP A 116 -14.98 20.36 9.97
N LEU A 117 -13.71 20.51 10.35
CA LEU A 117 -12.56 20.40 9.44
C LEU A 117 -11.49 19.50 10.04
N LYS A 118 -11.14 18.43 9.33
CA LYS A 118 -9.95 17.62 9.53
C LYS A 118 -9.14 17.63 8.24
N THR A 119 -7.87 18.02 8.31
CA THR A 119 -7.00 18.05 7.13
C THR A 119 -6.05 16.88 7.13
N TRP A 120 -5.98 16.18 6.01
CA TRP A 120 -5.03 15.10 5.80
C TRP A 120 -3.88 15.56 4.93
N LEU A 121 -2.68 15.25 5.39
CA LEU A 121 -1.45 15.33 4.60
C LEU A 121 -1.02 13.91 4.28
N LYS A 122 -0.59 13.67 3.04
CA LYS A 122 -0.07 12.36 2.62
C LYS A 122 1.19 12.54 1.79
N TYR A 123 2.17 11.73 2.07
CA TYR A 123 3.28 11.43 1.17
C TYR A 123 3.19 9.96 0.77
N ASP A 124 3.40 9.67 -0.51
CA ASP A 124 3.29 8.35 -1.11
C ASP A 124 4.42 8.19 -2.12
N THR A 125 5.12 7.07 -2.13
CA THR A 125 6.17 6.81 -3.12
C THR A 125 6.21 5.35 -3.52
N TYR A 126 6.51 5.12 -4.80
CA TYR A 126 6.69 3.82 -5.40
C TYR A 126 7.98 3.78 -6.21
N ARG A 127 8.77 2.72 -6.05
CA ARG A 127 9.99 2.45 -6.79
C ARG A 127 9.88 1.10 -7.48
N ASP A 128 9.91 1.14 -8.79
CA ASP A 128 9.69 -0.04 -9.62
C ASP A 128 10.84 -1.05 -9.52
N ASP A 129 12.07 -0.58 -9.53
CA ASP A 129 13.29 -1.40 -9.43
C ASP A 129 13.95 -1.36 -8.05
N ALA A 130 13.25 -0.85 -7.03
CA ALA A 130 13.81 -0.52 -5.72
C ALA A 130 15.07 0.38 -5.84
N THR A 131 15.13 1.20 -6.86
CA THR A 131 16.17 2.20 -7.10
C THR A 131 15.59 3.60 -7.04
N TRP A 132 16.38 4.58 -6.63
CA TRP A 132 15.92 5.97 -6.58
C TRP A 132 15.69 6.60 -7.96
N ALA A 133 16.18 5.96 -9.04
CA ALA A 133 16.03 6.45 -10.40
C ALA A 133 14.62 6.27 -10.97
N SER A 134 13.87 5.24 -10.52
CA SER A 134 12.51 4.93 -10.98
C SER A 134 11.47 5.24 -9.91
N THR A 135 11.50 6.44 -9.38
CA THR A 135 10.62 6.87 -8.29
C THR A 135 9.42 7.63 -8.82
N LYS A 136 8.24 7.26 -8.35
CA LYS A 136 7.04 8.10 -8.42
C LYS A 136 6.66 8.51 -7.01
N SER A 137 6.57 9.79 -6.74
CA SER A 137 6.18 10.33 -5.44
C SER A 137 4.97 11.25 -5.57
N ILE A 138 4.07 11.18 -4.61
CA ILE A 138 2.85 11.98 -4.57
C ILE A 138 2.77 12.69 -3.22
N TYR A 139 2.61 13.99 -3.25
CA TYR A 139 2.35 14.82 -2.08
C TYR A 139 0.90 15.29 -2.14
N SER A 140 0.13 14.98 -1.11
CA SER A 140 -1.30 15.27 -1.10
C SER A 140 -1.71 16.11 0.11
N VAL A 141 -2.66 17.00 -0.13
CA VAL A 141 -3.40 17.72 0.91
C VAL A 141 -4.89 17.49 0.66
N CYS A 142 -5.61 17.03 1.66
CA CYS A 142 -7.04 16.71 1.55
C CYS A 142 -7.80 17.25 2.77
N PRO A 143 -8.42 18.42 2.70
CA PRO A 143 -9.35 18.89 3.71
C PRO A 143 -10.64 18.06 3.70
N ASN A 144 -10.99 17.44 4.82
CA ASN A 144 -12.26 16.78 5.03
C ASN A 144 -13.20 17.79 5.71
N ILE A 145 -14.16 18.31 4.97
CA ILE A 145 -15.07 19.36 5.40
C ILE A 145 -16.45 18.76 5.70
N SER A 146 -16.81 18.68 6.97
CA SER A 146 -18.14 18.22 7.41
C SER A 146 -19.13 19.38 7.29
N LEU A 147 -19.87 19.45 6.18
CA LEU A 147 -20.88 20.47 5.93
C LEU A 147 -22.15 20.23 6.72
N HIS A 148 -22.47 18.96 7.00
CA HIS A 148 -23.61 18.51 7.81
C HIS A 148 -23.27 17.13 8.39
N LYS A 149 -24.01 16.67 9.43
CA LYS A 149 -23.83 15.32 10.00
C LYS A 149 -23.86 14.17 8.97
N ASN A 150 -24.54 14.40 7.85
CA ASN A 150 -24.73 13.43 6.77
C ASN A 150 -24.01 13.85 5.47
N LEU A 151 -23.27 14.95 5.45
CA LEU A 151 -22.65 15.49 4.24
C LEU A 151 -21.21 15.90 4.52
N MET A 152 -20.27 15.27 3.81
CA MET A 152 -18.85 15.61 3.85
C MET A 152 -18.34 15.90 2.45
N PHE A 153 -17.53 16.94 2.32
CA PHE A 153 -16.87 17.36 1.09
C PHE A 153 -15.36 17.23 1.26
N GLN A 154 -14.70 16.60 0.28
CA GLN A 154 -13.26 16.27 0.33
C GLN A 154 -12.58 16.66 -0.98
N PRO A 155 -12.12 17.90 -1.15
CA PRO A 155 -11.21 18.25 -2.22
C PRO A 155 -9.80 17.73 -1.86
N GLN A 156 -9.14 17.06 -2.79
CA GLN A 156 -7.78 16.59 -2.65
C GLN A 156 -6.89 17.20 -3.73
N PHE A 157 -5.79 17.78 -3.30
CA PHE A 157 -4.76 18.34 -4.18
C PHE A 157 -3.53 17.46 -4.13
N ASN A 158 -3.07 17.00 -5.29
CA ASN A 158 -1.88 16.16 -5.43
C ASN A 158 -0.83 16.89 -6.27
N TYR A 159 0.39 16.92 -5.79
CA TYR A 159 1.58 17.18 -6.60
C TYR A 159 2.28 15.85 -6.87
N VAL A 160 2.40 15.47 -8.11
CA VAL A 160 3.00 14.22 -8.58
C VAL A 160 4.37 14.50 -9.16
N HIS A 161 5.39 13.85 -8.59
CA HIS A 161 6.74 13.83 -9.11
C HIS A 161 7.00 12.44 -9.69
N ASP A 162 7.03 12.34 -11.02
CA ASP A 162 7.12 11.06 -11.72
C ASP A 162 8.44 10.94 -12.47
N ARG A 163 9.28 9.99 -12.06
CA ARG A 163 10.57 9.63 -12.68
C ARG A 163 10.58 8.18 -13.14
N SER A 164 9.41 7.52 -13.15
CA SER A 164 9.28 6.11 -13.48
C SER A 164 9.37 5.79 -14.97
N PHE A 165 9.37 6.79 -15.83
CA PHE A 165 9.47 6.62 -17.28
C PHE A 165 10.38 7.69 -17.93
N ALA A 166 10.80 7.44 -19.17
CA ALA A 166 11.75 8.31 -19.88
C ALA A 166 11.27 9.76 -20.08
N GLY A 167 9.97 9.99 -20.09
CA GLY A 167 9.36 11.32 -20.24
C GLY A 167 9.37 12.20 -19.00
N LYS A 168 9.77 11.70 -17.84
CA LYS A 168 9.89 12.40 -16.53
C LYS A 168 9.00 13.63 -16.43
N SER A 169 7.90 13.55 -15.70
CA SER A 169 6.97 14.67 -15.56
C SER A 169 6.62 14.98 -14.12
N ASP A 170 6.42 16.28 -13.90
CA ASP A 170 5.82 16.79 -12.68
C ASP A 170 4.46 17.39 -13.07
N TYR A 171 3.41 17.06 -12.33
CA TYR A 171 2.08 17.56 -12.59
C TYR A 171 1.23 17.64 -11.33
N CYS A 172 0.15 18.40 -11.42
CA CYS A 172 -0.83 18.52 -10.34
C CYS A 172 -2.14 17.85 -10.75
N GLU A 173 -2.79 17.23 -9.77
CA GLU A 173 -4.13 16.65 -9.89
C GLU A 173 -5.04 17.25 -8.83
N VAL A 174 -6.30 17.43 -9.17
CA VAL A 174 -7.34 17.81 -8.22
C VAL A 174 -8.45 16.77 -8.30
N TRP A 175 -8.77 16.18 -7.16
CA TRP A 175 -9.86 15.23 -7.02
C TRP A 175 -10.88 15.82 -6.08
N VAL A 176 -12.18 15.57 -6.34
CA VAL A 176 -13.25 16.04 -5.48
C VAL A 176 -14.19 14.88 -5.19
N GLU A 177 -14.38 14.63 -3.92
CA GLU A 177 -15.30 13.60 -3.45
C GLU A 177 -16.36 14.22 -2.52
N THR A 178 -17.57 13.71 -2.61
CA THR A 178 -18.67 14.09 -1.73
C THR A 178 -19.33 12.83 -1.16
N TYR A 179 -19.40 12.77 0.16
CA TYR A 179 -20.03 11.65 0.86
C TYR A 179 -21.38 12.09 1.42
N VAL A 180 -22.43 11.37 1.05
CA VAL A 180 -23.79 11.57 1.56
C VAL A 180 -24.23 10.31 2.27
N ARG A 181 -24.70 10.42 3.51
CA ARG A 181 -25.29 9.31 4.29
C ARG A 181 -26.80 9.54 4.42
N PHE A 182 -27.58 8.53 4.13
CA PHE A 182 -29.04 8.51 4.23
C PHE A 182 -29.49 7.81 5.51
#